data_6c26fd4d7aba0a562aa761cc3a494403
#
_entry.id   6c26fd4d7aba0a562aa761cc3a494403
#
_cell.length_a   1.000
_cell.length_b   1.000
_cell.length_c   1.000
_cell.angle_alpha   90.00
_cell.angle_beta   90.00
_cell.angle_gamma   90.00
#
_symmetry.space_group_name_H-M   'P 1'
#
loop_
_entity.id
_entity.type
_entity.pdbx_description
1 polymer ?
#
loop_
_entity_poly.entity_id
_entity_poly.type
_entity_poly.pdbx_seq_one_letter_code
_entity_poly.pdbx_strand_id
1 'polypeptide(L)'
;STGVYGDAAGAWVDEASPVGQGRRTARARAALDWGALRPDVRRFRLPGIYGPGRSALDRVRAGKAHRIALPGQVFSRVHVDDIVGGIIAAFDGPPGAYNLADDRPCAQNDVIATACELLGQPLPPLLSLEQADLSPQALAFYAENRRVANGRARRLLNWKPLYPTHVEGLRACLVEENQPC
;
A
#
# COMPACT_ATOMS: atom_id res chain seq x y z
N SER A 1 7.17 0.72 -6.94
CA SER A 1 7.05 0.46 -5.50
C SER A 1 7.42 1.70 -4.69
N THR A 2 6.65 2.01 -3.63
CA THR A 2 6.97 3.11 -2.70
C THR A 2 8.15 2.79 -1.77
N GLY A 3 8.63 1.54 -1.75
CA GLY A 3 9.87 1.18 -1.07
C GLY A 3 11.12 1.89 -1.62
N VAL A 4 11.03 2.63 -2.72
CA VAL A 4 12.12 3.45 -3.26
C VAL A 4 12.44 4.67 -2.37
N TYR A 5 11.50 5.11 -1.53
CA TYR A 5 11.68 6.24 -0.63
C TYR A 5 12.50 5.92 0.63
N GLY A 6 12.55 4.63 1.04
CA GLY A 6 13.18 4.22 2.28
C GLY A 6 12.37 4.62 3.53
N ASP A 7 13.04 4.67 4.66
CA ASP A 7 12.46 5.11 5.92
C ASP A 7 12.36 6.64 5.96
N ALA A 8 11.24 7.14 6.45
CA ALA A 8 10.98 8.56 6.66
C ALA A 8 10.50 8.85 8.10
N ALA A 9 10.73 7.92 9.03
CA ALA A 9 10.30 8.01 10.44
C ALA A 9 8.80 8.37 10.58
N GLY A 10 7.96 7.85 9.68
CA GLY A 10 6.53 8.12 9.65
C GLY A 10 6.11 9.42 8.96
N ALA A 11 7.04 10.21 8.44
CA ALA A 11 6.70 11.42 7.69
C ALA A 11 6.04 11.12 6.34
N TRP A 12 5.40 12.14 5.77
CA TRP A 12 4.86 12.09 4.42
C TRP A 12 5.97 12.17 3.37
N VAL A 13 5.88 11.32 2.36
CA VAL A 13 6.71 11.34 1.16
C VAL A 13 5.84 11.49 -0.08
N ASP A 14 6.36 12.19 -1.07
CA ASP A 14 5.73 12.40 -2.37
C ASP A 14 6.71 12.13 -3.52
N GLU A 15 6.32 12.45 -4.74
CA GLU A 15 7.13 12.19 -5.93
C GLU A 15 8.40 13.07 -6.03
N ALA A 16 8.48 14.17 -5.28
CA ALA A 16 9.64 15.05 -5.17
C ALA A 16 10.63 14.57 -4.08
N SER A 17 10.19 13.69 -3.19
CA SER A 17 11.02 13.15 -2.11
C SER A 17 12.18 12.31 -2.66
N PRO A 18 13.36 12.32 -2.02
CA PRO A 18 14.52 11.52 -2.42
C PRO A 18 14.19 10.04 -2.56
N VAL A 19 14.83 9.38 -3.52
CA VAL A 19 14.69 7.94 -3.79
C VAL A 19 16.03 7.23 -3.79
N GLY A 20 16.03 5.92 -3.57
CA GLY A 20 17.25 5.09 -3.65
C GLY A 20 17.92 4.84 -2.31
N GLN A 21 17.39 5.37 -1.21
CA GLN A 21 17.91 5.17 0.15
C GLN A 21 17.26 4.00 0.91
N GLY A 22 16.21 3.39 0.34
CA GLY A 22 15.46 2.31 0.96
C GLY A 22 15.91 0.92 0.50
N ARG A 23 15.22 -0.10 1.00
CA ARG A 23 15.48 -1.52 0.65
C ARG A 23 15.34 -1.85 -0.85
N ARG A 24 14.74 -0.98 -1.64
CA ARG A 24 14.43 -1.20 -3.05
C ARG A 24 15.31 -0.36 -3.98
N THR A 25 16.60 -0.27 -3.68
CA THR A 25 17.58 0.49 -4.49
C THR A 25 17.60 0.08 -5.96
N ALA A 26 17.57 -1.22 -6.26
CA ALA A 26 17.52 -1.71 -7.64
C ALA A 26 16.25 -1.22 -8.39
N ARG A 27 15.09 -1.17 -7.72
CA ARG A 27 13.86 -0.62 -8.33
C ARG A 27 13.91 0.89 -8.50
N ALA A 28 14.53 1.61 -7.57
CA ALA A 28 14.75 3.04 -7.71
C ALA A 28 15.65 3.33 -8.91
N ARG A 29 16.75 2.59 -9.05
CA ARG A 29 17.68 2.71 -10.18
C ARG A 29 16.97 2.43 -11.51
N ALA A 30 16.27 1.30 -11.63
CA ALA A 30 15.52 0.96 -12.83
C ALA A 30 14.49 2.04 -13.21
N ALA A 31 13.79 2.62 -12.21
CA ALA A 31 12.82 3.69 -12.46
C ALA A 31 13.49 4.98 -12.96
N LEU A 32 14.71 5.29 -12.52
CA LEU A 32 15.49 6.43 -13.00
C LEU A 32 16.01 6.16 -14.43
N ASP A 33 16.57 4.98 -14.68
CA ASP A 33 17.09 4.58 -15.99
C ASP A 33 15.97 4.60 -17.06
N TRP A 34 14.79 4.05 -16.75
CA TRP A 34 13.62 4.15 -17.63
C TRP A 34 13.20 5.60 -17.89
N GLY A 35 13.22 6.45 -16.87
CA GLY A 35 12.88 7.86 -17.04
C GLY A 35 13.91 8.64 -17.88
N ALA A 36 15.17 8.23 -17.86
CA ALA A 36 16.23 8.81 -18.70
C ALA A 36 16.13 8.37 -20.17
N LEU A 37 15.84 7.07 -20.39
CA LEU A 37 15.67 6.50 -21.73
C LEU A 37 14.36 6.93 -22.41
N ARG A 38 13.30 7.06 -21.65
CA ARG A 38 11.96 7.37 -22.13
C ARG A 38 11.35 8.47 -21.24
N PRO A 39 11.59 9.74 -21.55
CA PRO A 39 11.06 10.86 -20.78
C PRO A 39 9.53 10.97 -20.83
N ASP A 40 8.89 10.32 -21.79
CA ASP A 40 7.46 10.25 -22.00
C ASP A 40 6.72 9.22 -21.13
N VAL A 41 7.44 8.39 -20.32
CA VAL A 41 6.80 7.34 -19.52
C VAL A 41 6.10 7.86 -18.26
N ARG A 42 5.03 7.19 -17.87
CA ARG A 42 4.35 7.36 -16.58
C ARG A 42 4.78 6.20 -15.67
N ARG A 43 5.41 6.52 -14.56
CA ARG A 43 6.00 5.55 -13.62
C ARG A 43 5.18 5.50 -12.35
N PHE A 44 4.48 4.40 -12.09
CA PHE A 44 3.65 4.27 -10.90
C PHE A 44 4.45 3.72 -9.72
N ARG A 45 4.36 4.39 -8.58
CA ARG A 45 4.92 3.97 -7.30
C ARG A 45 3.77 3.47 -6.42
N LEU A 46 3.70 2.16 -6.26
CA LEU A 46 2.61 1.47 -5.58
C LEU A 46 3.06 1.04 -4.17
N PRO A 47 2.26 1.32 -3.13
CA PRO A 47 2.48 0.86 -1.75
C PRO A 47 2.03 -0.60 -1.57
N GLY A 48 1.47 -0.94 -0.41
CA GLY A 48 0.88 -2.25 -0.15
C GLY A 48 -0.35 -2.50 -1.01
N ILE A 49 -0.23 -3.36 -2.02
CA ILE A 49 -1.34 -3.71 -2.91
C ILE A 49 -2.23 -4.74 -2.23
N TYR A 50 -3.54 -4.53 -2.25
CA TYR A 50 -4.55 -5.49 -1.81
C TYR A 50 -5.74 -5.51 -2.77
N GLY A 51 -6.56 -6.55 -2.65
CA GLY A 51 -7.77 -6.78 -3.45
C GLY A 51 -8.34 -8.16 -3.15
N PRO A 52 -9.36 -8.63 -3.87
CA PRO A 52 -9.94 -9.96 -3.73
C PRO A 52 -8.87 -11.05 -3.81
N GLY A 53 -8.94 -12.05 -2.91
CA GLY A 53 -7.97 -13.14 -2.81
C GLY A 53 -6.57 -12.74 -2.30
N ARG A 54 -6.36 -11.47 -1.99
CA ARG A 54 -5.10 -10.94 -1.46
C ARG A 54 -5.33 -9.79 -0.50
N SER A 55 -6.12 -10.01 0.52
CA SER A 55 -6.52 -9.00 1.49
C SER A 55 -6.22 -9.40 2.93
N ALA A 56 -6.57 -8.56 3.88
CA ALA A 56 -6.55 -8.91 5.29
C ALA A 56 -7.64 -9.94 5.64
N LEU A 57 -8.74 -9.98 4.88
CA LEU A 57 -9.81 -10.98 5.06
C LEU A 57 -9.26 -12.40 4.88
N ASP A 58 -8.48 -12.62 3.81
CA ASP A 58 -7.86 -13.92 3.52
C ASP A 58 -6.94 -14.37 4.66
N ARG A 59 -6.18 -13.43 5.22
CA ARG A 59 -5.28 -13.71 6.34
C ARG A 59 -6.02 -14.08 7.61
N VAL A 60 -7.12 -13.39 7.90
CA VAL A 60 -7.98 -13.67 9.05
C VAL A 60 -8.62 -15.06 8.90
N ARG A 61 -9.22 -15.36 7.74
CA ARG A 61 -9.81 -16.69 7.45
C ARG A 61 -8.80 -17.82 7.56
N ALA A 62 -7.57 -17.58 7.11
CA ALA A 62 -6.49 -18.57 7.16
C ALA A 62 -5.85 -18.73 8.56
N GLY A 63 -6.29 -17.96 9.58
CA GLY A 63 -5.66 -17.93 10.89
C GLY A 63 -4.22 -17.41 10.90
N LYS A 64 -3.82 -16.67 9.86
CA LYS A 64 -2.46 -16.12 9.67
C LYS A 64 -2.36 -14.62 9.93
N ALA A 65 -3.45 -14.02 10.40
CA ALA A 65 -3.44 -12.63 10.79
C ALA A 65 -2.72 -12.47 12.13
N HIS A 66 -1.91 -11.43 12.25
CA HIS A 66 -1.23 -11.07 13.50
C HIS A 66 -1.29 -9.56 13.72
N ARG A 67 -1.25 -9.15 14.97
CA ARG A 67 -1.17 -7.76 15.38
C ARG A 67 0.16 -7.54 16.09
N ILE A 68 0.85 -6.45 15.74
CA ILE A 68 2.19 -6.16 16.26
C ILE A 68 2.14 -4.91 17.14
N ALA A 69 2.71 -5.00 18.34
CA ALA A 69 2.87 -3.89 19.27
C ALA A 69 4.02 -2.98 18.82
N LEU A 70 3.78 -2.17 17.79
CA LEU A 70 4.75 -1.21 17.27
C LEU A 70 4.07 0.17 17.11
N PRO A 71 4.05 0.99 18.18
CA PRO A 71 3.41 2.29 18.17
C PRO A 71 3.99 3.21 17.09
N GLY A 72 3.13 3.97 16.42
CA GLY A 72 3.53 4.94 15.40
C GLY A 72 3.85 4.36 14.03
N GLN A 73 3.91 3.03 13.87
CA GLN A 73 4.14 2.39 12.59
C GLN A 73 2.88 2.50 11.69
N VAL A 74 3.08 3.01 10.49
CA VAL A 74 2.00 3.13 9.49
C VAL A 74 2.40 2.54 8.16
N PHE A 75 1.39 2.12 7.40
CA PHE A 75 1.55 1.61 6.04
C PHE A 75 0.53 2.28 5.12
N SER A 76 1.00 2.76 3.98
CA SER A 76 0.13 3.16 2.87
C SER A 76 -0.26 1.93 2.06
N ARG A 77 -1.45 1.98 1.45
CA ARG A 77 -2.03 0.89 0.67
C ARG A 77 -2.66 1.42 -0.60
N VAL A 78 -3.02 0.51 -1.49
CA VAL A 78 -3.85 0.80 -2.66
C VAL A 78 -4.61 -0.46 -3.06
N HIS A 79 -5.89 -0.31 -3.37
CA HIS A 79 -6.70 -1.39 -3.93
C HIS A 79 -6.31 -1.65 -5.39
N VAL A 80 -6.45 -2.89 -5.85
CA VAL A 80 -6.08 -3.25 -7.24
C VAL A 80 -6.87 -2.45 -8.27
N ASP A 81 -8.18 -2.21 -8.06
CA ASP A 81 -9.02 -1.43 -8.98
C ASP A 81 -8.59 0.04 -9.03
N ASP A 82 -8.14 0.59 -7.92
CA ASP A 82 -7.58 1.94 -7.88
C ASP A 82 -6.29 2.05 -8.69
N ILE A 83 -5.49 0.98 -8.76
CA ILE A 83 -4.34 0.92 -9.67
C ILE A 83 -4.81 0.93 -11.13
N VAL A 84 -5.80 0.12 -11.46
CA VAL A 84 -6.40 0.08 -12.81
C VAL A 84 -6.93 1.45 -13.21
N GLY A 85 -7.73 2.08 -12.34
CA GLY A 85 -8.24 3.43 -12.55
C GLY A 85 -7.13 4.47 -12.73
N GLY A 86 -6.05 4.37 -11.95
CA GLY A 86 -4.88 5.25 -12.05
C GLY A 86 -4.10 5.08 -13.35
N ILE A 87 -3.98 3.84 -13.84
CA ILE A 87 -3.35 3.55 -15.14
C ILE A 87 -4.18 4.13 -16.29
N ILE A 88 -5.50 3.92 -16.27
CA ILE A 88 -6.41 4.46 -17.29
C ILE A 88 -6.36 5.99 -17.30
N ALA A 89 -6.45 6.62 -16.14
CA ALA A 89 -6.37 8.09 -16.01
C ALA A 89 -5.03 8.67 -16.51
N ALA A 90 -3.98 7.86 -16.54
CA ALA A 90 -2.67 8.31 -16.99
C ALA A 90 -2.45 8.23 -18.50
N PHE A 91 -3.33 7.62 -19.29
CA PHE A 91 -3.14 7.53 -20.74
C PHE A 91 -2.99 8.92 -21.40
N ASP A 92 -3.81 9.87 -20.96
CA ASP A 92 -3.77 11.25 -21.44
C ASP A 92 -3.04 12.20 -20.47
N GLY A 93 -2.52 11.66 -19.37
CA GLY A 93 -1.82 12.44 -18.34
C GLY A 93 -0.38 12.78 -18.74
N PRO A 94 0.23 13.81 -18.12
CA PRO A 94 1.62 14.16 -18.38
C PRO A 94 2.59 13.07 -17.90
N PRO A 95 3.77 12.94 -18.55
CA PRO A 95 4.82 12.04 -18.10
C PRO A 95 5.29 12.32 -16.68
N GLY A 96 5.88 11.30 -16.04
CA GLY A 96 6.48 11.46 -14.72
C GLY A 96 6.23 10.32 -13.78
N ALA A 97 6.57 10.51 -12.51
CA ALA A 97 6.27 9.56 -11.44
C ALA A 97 4.94 9.91 -10.76
N TYR A 98 4.18 8.89 -10.37
CA TYR A 98 2.90 9.02 -9.69
C TYR A 98 2.78 8.00 -8.56
N ASN A 99 2.48 8.46 -7.37
CA ASN A 99 2.08 7.60 -6.28
C ASN A 99 0.58 7.30 -6.41
N LEU A 100 0.22 6.02 -6.50
CA LEU A 100 -1.17 5.59 -6.35
C LEU A 100 -1.31 4.95 -4.97
N ALA A 101 -1.92 5.66 -4.05
CA ALA A 101 -2.15 5.25 -2.67
C ALA A 101 -3.54 5.70 -2.22
N ASP A 102 -4.11 4.98 -1.25
CA ASP A 102 -5.32 5.44 -0.56
C ASP A 102 -5.05 6.73 0.24
N ASP A 103 -6.11 7.34 0.79
CA ASP A 103 -6.02 8.61 1.50
C ASP A 103 -5.65 8.45 2.98
N ARG A 104 -5.65 7.22 3.50
CA ARG A 104 -5.50 6.96 4.93
C ARG A 104 -4.41 5.92 5.26
N PRO A 105 -3.13 6.29 5.24
CA PRO A 105 -2.09 5.46 5.83
C PRO A 105 -2.43 5.15 7.29
N CYS A 106 -2.38 3.88 7.68
CA CYS A 106 -2.75 3.44 9.03
C CYS A 106 -1.89 2.26 9.49
N ALA A 107 -1.98 1.91 10.76
CA ALA A 107 -1.32 0.74 11.29
C ALA A 107 -1.87 -0.55 10.66
N GLN A 108 -1.04 -1.61 10.60
CA GLN A 108 -1.50 -2.92 10.16
C GLN A 108 -2.57 -3.48 11.11
N ASN A 109 -2.48 -3.13 12.39
CA ASN A 109 -3.44 -3.57 13.41
C ASN A 109 -4.86 -3.06 13.13
N ASP A 110 -5.02 -1.84 12.61
CA ASP A 110 -6.33 -1.28 12.25
C ASP A 110 -6.97 -2.06 11.11
N VAL A 111 -6.17 -2.43 10.12
CA VAL A 111 -6.63 -3.22 8.96
C VAL A 111 -7.07 -4.62 9.39
N ILE A 112 -6.31 -5.27 10.29
CA ILE A 112 -6.68 -6.57 10.85
C ILE A 112 -7.95 -6.45 11.69
N ALA A 113 -8.09 -5.39 12.50
CA ALA A 113 -9.28 -5.16 13.30
C ALA A 113 -10.53 -5.01 12.42
N THR A 114 -10.45 -4.20 11.36
CA THR A 114 -11.54 -4.06 10.38
C THR A 114 -11.88 -5.39 9.70
N ALA A 115 -10.87 -6.18 9.32
CA ALA A 115 -11.12 -7.48 8.70
C ALA A 115 -11.79 -8.47 9.67
N CYS A 116 -11.38 -8.50 10.94
CA CYS A 116 -12.00 -9.31 11.96
C CYS A 116 -13.47 -8.91 12.22
N GLU A 117 -13.73 -7.60 12.31
CA GLU A 117 -15.08 -7.05 12.46
C GLU A 117 -15.99 -7.48 11.29
N LEU A 118 -15.53 -7.32 10.05
CA LEU A 118 -16.29 -7.68 8.85
C LEU A 118 -16.59 -9.19 8.77
N LEU A 119 -15.71 -10.03 9.31
CA LEU A 119 -15.87 -11.49 9.32
C LEU A 119 -16.52 -12.04 10.59
N GLY A 120 -16.83 -11.20 11.58
CA GLY A 120 -17.33 -11.66 12.87
C GLY A 120 -16.32 -12.53 13.64
N GLN A 121 -15.01 -12.33 13.41
CA GLN A 121 -13.95 -13.12 14.02
C GLN A 121 -13.29 -12.37 15.18
N PRO A 122 -12.79 -13.07 16.20
CA PRO A 122 -12.08 -12.45 17.30
C PRO A 122 -10.75 -11.83 16.83
N LEU A 123 -10.33 -10.76 17.53
CA LEU A 123 -9.04 -10.14 17.27
C LEU A 123 -7.89 -11.11 17.66
N PRO A 124 -6.88 -11.29 16.80
CA PRO A 124 -5.66 -12.01 17.16
C PRO A 124 -4.94 -11.29 18.32
N PRO A 125 -4.12 -12.00 19.11
CA PRO A 125 -3.34 -11.38 20.17
C PRO A 125 -2.41 -10.30 19.64
N LEU A 126 -2.14 -9.29 20.48
CA LEU A 126 -1.13 -8.27 20.20
C LEU A 126 0.24 -8.82 20.64
N LEU A 127 1.15 -9.00 19.71
CA LEU A 127 2.46 -9.61 19.91
C LEU A 127 3.59 -8.58 19.76
N SER A 128 4.71 -8.78 20.41
CA SER A 128 5.94 -8.08 20.06
C SER A 128 6.47 -8.60 18.70
N LEU A 129 7.40 -7.86 18.08
CA LEU A 129 8.06 -8.34 16.85
C LEU A 129 8.78 -9.69 17.04
N GLU A 130 9.33 -9.91 18.23
CA GLU A 130 10.01 -11.17 18.60
C GLU A 130 9.04 -12.34 18.76
N GLN A 131 7.88 -12.09 19.41
CA GLN A 131 6.86 -13.12 19.63
C GLN A 131 6.12 -13.54 18.37
N ALA A 132 6.09 -12.66 17.35
CA ALA A 132 5.30 -12.88 16.14
C ALA A 132 5.95 -13.85 15.14
N ASP A 133 7.18 -14.31 15.39
CA ASP A 133 7.95 -15.25 14.54
C ASP A 133 7.82 -14.92 13.04
N LEU A 134 8.05 -13.66 12.71
CA LEU A 134 7.90 -13.15 11.36
C LEU A 134 9.07 -13.58 10.47
N SER A 135 8.77 -13.94 9.23
CA SER A 135 9.82 -14.16 8.23
C SER A 135 10.71 -12.91 8.06
N PRO A 136 11.98 -13.08 7.65
CA PRO A 136 12.87 -11.92 7.40
C PRO A 136 12.28 -10.89 6.43
N GLN A 137 11.49 -11.34 5.46
CA GLN A 137 10.80 -10.46 4.52
C GLN A 137 9.68 -9.65 5.21
N ALA A 138 8.94 -10.27 6.12
CA ALA A 138 7.89 -9.60 6.89
C ALA A 138 8.50 -8.59 7.87
N LEU A 139 9.56 -8.97 8.61
CA LEU A 139 10.31 -8.07 9.48
C LEU A 139 10.82 -6.84 8.73
N ALA A 140 11.34 -7.04 7.53
CA ALA A 140 11.82 -5.95 6.70
C ALA A 140 10.74 -4.91 6.33
N PHE A 141 9.44 -5.24 6.37
CA PHE A 141 8.37 -4.25 6.19
C PHE A 141 8.24 -3.32 7.39
N TYR A 142 8.54 -3.79 8.59
CA TYR A 142 8.49 -3.00 9.81
C TYR A 142 9.73 -2.13 10.04
N ALA A 143 10.79 -2.33 9.24
CA ALA A 143 12.03 -1.54 9.33
C ALA A 143 11.93 -0.16 8.68
N GLU A 144 10.90 0.13 7.91
CA GLU A 144 10.70 1.42 7.24
C GLU A 144 9.30 1.94 7.56
N ASN A 145 9.21 3.20 7.93
CA ASN A 145 7.96 3.87 8.28
C ASN A 145 7.79 5.16 7.46
N ARG A 146 6.70 5.26 6.70
CA ARG A 146 6.38 6.44 5.88
C ARG A 146 4.90 6.48 5.51
N ARG A 147 4.41 7.69 5.28
CA ARG A 147 3.12 7.97 4.67
C ARG A 147 3.33 8.40 3.22
N VAL A 148 2.56 7.87 2.30
CA VAL A 148 2.71 8.13 0.86
C VAL A 148 1.58 9.04 0.39
N ALA A 149 1.93 10.24 -0.09
CA ALA A 149 0.98 11.19 -0.63
C ALA A 149 0.61 10.84 -2.08
N ASN A 150 -0.66 10.96 -2.43
CA ASN A 150 -1.23 10.74 -3.77
C ASN A 150 -1.61 12.04 -4.49
N GLY A 151 -1.25 13.19 -3.93
CA GLY A 151 -1.70 14.51 -4.38
C GLY A 151 -1.33 14.83 -5.84
N ARG A 152 -0.21 14.31 -6.34
CA ARG A 152 0.19 14.52 -7.73
C ARG A 152 -0.75 13.79 -8.70
N ALA A 153 -1.09 12.53 -8.43
CA ALA A 153 -2.03 11.78 -9.25
C ALA A 153 -3.42 12.46 -9.26
N ARG A 154 -3.87 12.93 -8.10
CA ARG A 154 -5.13 13.68 -8.00
C ARG A 154 -5.14 14.92 -8.88
N ARG A 155 -4.08 15.73 -8.82
CA ARG A 155 -4.05 17.02 -9.55
C ARG A 155 -3.81 16.86 -11.04
N LEU A 156 -2.90 15.96 -11.45
CA LEU A 156 -2.44 15.90 -12.85
C LEU A 156 -3.15 14.83 -13.68
N LEU A 157 -3.69 13.78 -13.03
CA LEU A 157 -4.43 12.73 -13.71
C LEU A 157 -5.95 12.82 -13.44
N ASN A 158 -6.40 13.78 -12.62
CA ASN A 158 -7.77 13.83 -12.10
C ASN A 158 -8.23 12.49 -11.49
N TRP A 159 -7.26 11.70 -11.00
CA TRP A 159 -7.52 10.42 -10.37
C TRP A 159 -7.90 10.59 -8.91
N LYS A 160 -8.89 9.83 -8.48
CA LYS A 160 -9.26 9.69 -7.07
C LYS A 160 -9.40 8.19 -6.78
N PRO A 161 -8.93 7.70 -5.62
CA PRO A 161 -9.17 6.32 -5.26
C PRO A 161 -10.68 6.08 -5.12
N LEU A 162 -11.16 4.99 -5.70
CA LEU A 162 -12.52 4.48 -5.53
C LEU A 162 -12.71 4.02 -4.07
N TYR A 163 -11.64 3.49 -3.48
CA TYR A 163 -11.59 3.06 -2.08
C TYR A 163 -10.63 3.96 -1.29
N PRO A 164 -11.11 5.10 -0.76
CA PRO A 164 -10.26 6.10 -0.12
C PRO A 164 -9.61 5.61 1.18
N THR A 165 -10.14 4.57 1.79
CA THR A 165 -9.52 3.90 2.95
C THR A 165 -9.58 2.38 2.84
N HIS A 166 -8.84 1.68 3.68
CA HIS A 166 -8.91 0.22 3.78
C HIS A 166 -10.30 -0.31 4.16
N VAL A 167 -11.13 0.52 4.79
CA VAL A 167 -12.48 0.11 5.24
C VAL A 167 -13.38 -0.15 4.04
N GLU A 168 -13.46 0.81 3.11
CA GLU A 168 -14.23 0.67 1.87
C GLU A 168 -13.67 -0.46 1.00
N GLY A 169 -12.34 -0.52 0.85
CA GLY A 169 -11.70 -1.54 0.03
C GLY A 169 -11.87 -2.96 0.57
N LEU A 170 -11.82 -3.17 1.90
CA LEU A 170 -12.09 -4.50 2.48
C LEU A 170 -13.57 -4.90 2.35
N ARG A 171 -14.49 -3.94 2.47
CA ARG A 171 -15.93 -4.20 2.21
C ARG A 171 -16.15 -4.63 0.76
N ALA A 172 -15.51 -3.96 -0.20
CA ALA A 172 -15.60 -4.33 -1.60
C ALA A 172 -15.04 -5.75 -1.84
N CYS A 173 -13.86 -6.08 -1.31
CA CYS A 173 -13.30 -7.43 -1.40
C CYS A 173 -14.28 -8.49 -0.86
N LEU A 174 -14.94 -8.21 0.28
CA LEU A 174 -15.90 -9.15 0.88
C LEU A 174 -17.13 -9.36 0.00
N VAL A 175 -17.62 -8.30 -0.65
CA VAL A 175 -18.78 -8.37 -1.56
C VAL A 175 -18.43 -9.17 -2.81
N GLU A 176 -17.29 -8.91 -3.44
CA GLU A 176 -16.85 -9.64 -4.63
C GLU A 176 -16.64 -11.13 -4.36
N GLU A 177 -16.00 -11.48 -3.25
CA GLU A 177 -15.77 -12.87 -2.88
C GLU A 177 -17.05 -13.67 -2.59
N ASN A 178 -18.14 -12.99 -2.26
CA ASN A 178 -19.46 -13.60 -2.00
C ASN A 178 -20.38 -13.59 -3.25
N GLN A 179 -19.95 -13.03 -4.38
CA GLN A 179 -20.69 -13.12 -5.63
C GLN A 179 -20.45 -14.50 -6.26
N PRO A 180 -21.52 -15.27 -6.57
CA PRO A 180 -21.35 -16.50 -7.32
C PRO A 180 -20.84 -16.19 -8.73
N CYS A 181 -19.86 -16.96 -9.18
CA CYS A 181 -19.39 -16.94 -10.57
C CYS A 181 -20.49 -17.34 -11.55
#